data_7f40c12163daefcbc5079b174c059d1f
#
_entry.id   7f40c12163daefcbc5079b174c059d1f
#
_cell.length_a   1.000
_cell.length_b   1.000
_cell.length_c   1.000
_cell.angle_alpha   90.00
_cell.angle_beta   90.00
_cell.angle_gamma   90.00
#
_symmetry.space_group_name_H-M   'P 1'
#
loop_
_entity.id
_entity.type
_entity.pdbx_description
1 polymer ?
#
loop_
_entity_poly.entity_id
_entity_poly.type
_entity_poly.pdbx_seq_one_letter_code
_entity_poly.pdbx_strand_id
1 'polypeptide(L)'
;MSAADDATTRLEVAHVLFMDLVGYSRLTVEEQSRRIGALQDIVRETDAYAQAKREASVLAHPAGDGMALAFFGDPSSPARCATEVNEAA
;
A
#
# COMPACT_ATOMS: atom_id res chain seq x y z
N MET A 1 -6.97 12.29 -33.77
CA MET A 1 -6.44 11.77 -32.53
C MET A 1 -7.37 10.69 -31.99
N SER A 2 -6.84 9.60 -31.57
CA SER A 2 -7.63 8.48 -31.09
C SER A 2 -7.93 8.59 -29.60
N ALA A 3 -8.91 7.82 -29.15
CA ALA A 3 -9.22 7.73 -27.72
C ALA A 3 -8.03 7.19 -26.92
N ALA A 4 -7.19 6.37 -27.56
CA ALA A 4 -5.98 5.86 -26.92
C ALA A 4 -4.99 6.98 -26.63
N ASP A 5 -4.90 7.96 -27.52
CA ASP A 5 -4.04 9.12 -27.30
C ASP A 5 -4.53 9.93 -26.12
N ASP A 6 -5.85 10.11 -26.01
CA ASP A 6 -6.42 10.82 -24.87
C ASP A 6 -6.12 10.10 -23.56
N ALA A 7 -6.24 8.78 -23.57
CA ALA A 7 -5.92 7.97 -22.38
C ALA A 7 -4.44 8.09 -22.03
N THR A 8 -3.56 8.10 -23.02
CA THR A 8 -2.12 8.20 -22.77
C THR A 8 -1.68 9.59 -22.35
N THR A 9 -2.46 10.62 -22.66
CA THR A 9 -2.13 11.98 -22.21
C THR A 9 -2.63 12.27 -20.80
N ARG A 10 -3.48 11.41 -20.26
CA ARG A 10 -3.94 11.55 -18.88
C ARG A 10 -2.87 11.08 -17.94
N LEU A 11 -2.33 11.98 -17.15
CA LEU A 11 -1.32 11.66 -16.14
C LEU A 11 -1.96 11.62 -14.77
N GLU A 12 -1.70 10.52 -14.07
CA GLU A 12 -2.09 10.40 -12.68
C GLU A 12 -0.82 10.32 -11.84
N VAL A 13 -0.81 11.10 -10.77
CA VAL A 13 0.30 11.08 -9.81
C VAL A 13 -0.05 10.13 -8.69
N ALA A 14 0.81 9.15 -8.48
CA ALA A 14 0.66 8.22 -7.37
C ALA A 14 1.70 8.53 -6.31
N HIS A 15 1.27 8.49 -5.06
CA HIS A 15 2.15 8.61 -3.90
C HIS A 15 2.32 7.21 -3.33
N VAL A 16 3.54 6.69 -3.32
CA VAL A 16 3.81 5.30 -3.00
C VAL A 16 4.39 5.18 -1.60
N LEU A 17 3.81 4.26 -0.83
CA LEU A 17 4.32 3.87 0.48
C LEU A 17 4.84 2.44 0.40
N PHE A 18 6.13 2.26 0.70
CA PHE A 18 6.74 0.94 0.81
C PHE A 18 6.90 0.56 2.26
N MET A 19 6.56 -0.68 2.57
CA MET A 19 6.72 -1.23 3.92
C MET A 19 7.43 -2.57 3.84
N ASP A 20 8.54 -2.70 4.58
CA ASP A 20 9.33 -3.93 4.62
C ASP A 20 9.40 -4.47 6.02
N LEU A 21 9.38 -5.79 6.15
CA LEU A 21 9.55 -6.46 7.43
C LEU A 21 11.03 -6.62 7.74
N VAL A 22 11.46 -6.09 8.87
CA VAL A 22 12.86 -6.20 9.32
C VAL A 22 13.15 -7.66 9.65
N GLY A 23 14.28 -8.15 9.14
CA GLY A 23 14.72 -9.51 9.43
C GLY A 23 13.92 -10.61 8.73
N TYR A 24 13.15 -10.26 7.72
CA TYR A 24 12.27 -11.20 7.01
C TYR A 24 13.03 -12.43 6.49
N SER A 25 14.21 -12.23 5.93
CA SER A 25 14.99 -13.32 5.36
C SER A 25 15.49 -14.33 6.40
N ARG A 26 15.44 -13.99 7.68
CA ARG A 26 15.84 -14.87 8.78
C ARG A 26 14.68 -15.69 9.31
N LEU A 27 13.48 -15.43 8.85
CA LEU A 27 12.28 -16.13 9.31
C LEU A 27 12.08 -17.41 8.51
N THR A 28 11.44 -18.39 9.13
CA THR A 28 10.98 -19.58 8.41
C THR A 28 9.91 -19.18 7.41
N VAL A 29 9.64 -20.03 6.42
CA VAL A 29 8.61 -19.75 5.42
C VAL A 29 7.25 -19.55 6.09
N GLU A 30 6.94 -20.35 7.11
CA GLU A 30 5.69 -20.23 7.85
C GLU A 30 5.59 -18.89 8.58
N GLU A 31 6.67 -18.47 9.21
CA GLU A 31 6.70 -17.18 9.90
C GLU A 31 6.61 -16.02 8.93
N GLN A 32 7.28 -16.13 7.77
CA GLN A 32 7.19 -15.13 6.72
C GLN A 32 5.75 -14.92 6.28
N SER A 33 5.04 -16.01 5.98
CA SER A 33 3.63 -15.93 5.56
C SER A 33 2.76 -15.31 6.64
N ARG A 34 2.98 -15.69 7.89
CA ARG A 34 2.21 -15.16 9.01
C ARG A 34 2.43 -13.68 9.21
N ARG A 35 3.68 -13.23 9.10
CA ARG A 35 4.02 -11.83 9.30
C ARG A 35 3.52 -10.94 8.16
N ILE A 36 3.61 -11.43 6.93
CA ILE A 36 3.05 -10.71 5.78
C ILE A 36 1.54 -10.60 5.93
N GLY A 37 0.87 -11.67 6.32
CA GLY A 37 -0.57 -11.65 6.54
C GLY A 37 -0.97 -10.66 7.63
N ALA A 38 -0.22 -10.62 8.72
CA ALA A 38 -0.47 -9.67 9.80
C ALA A 38 -0.28 -8.23 9.34
N LEU A 39 0.75 -7.95 8.54
CA LEU A 39 0.98 -6.63 7.99
C LEU A 39 -0.19 -6.21 7.09
N GLN A 40 -0.64 -7.10 6.22
CA GLN A 40 -1.76 -6.83 5.34
C GLN A 40 -3.04 -6.53 6.13
N ASP A 41 -3.27 -7.26 7.20
CA ASP A 41 -4.44 -7.03 8.06
C ASP A 41 -4.37 -5.67 8.74
N ILE A 42 -3.21 -5.32 9.27
CA ILE A 42 -3.00 -4.01 9.90
C ILE A 42 -3.27 -2.89 8.90
N VAL A 43 -2.72 -3.01 7.68
CA VAL A 43 -2.92 -2.01 6.63
C VAL A 43 -4.40 -1.83 6.30
N ARG A 44 -5.12 -2.94 6.13
CA ARG A 44 -6.55 -2.90 5.78
C ARG A 44 -7.39 -2.24 6.86
N GLU A 45 -6.95 -2.27 8.10
CA GLU A 45 -7.66 -1.68 9.22
C GLU A 45 -7.33 -0.20 9.43
N THR A 46 -6.34 0.35 8.73
CA THR A 46 -6.06 1.77 8.83
C THR A 46 -7.18 2.59 8.22
N ASP A 47 -7.46 3.75 8.80
CA ASP A 47 -8.47 4.66 8.26
C ASP A 47 -8.06 5.19 6.90
N ALA A 48 -6.78 5.50 6.72
CA ALA A 48 -6.26 6.01 5.46
C ALA A 48 -6.49 5.02 4.32
N TYR A 49 -6.17 3.76 4.53
CA TYR A 49 -6.37 2.73 3.51
C TYR A 49 -7.86 2.49 3.26
N ALA A 50 -8.66 2.37 4.32
CA ALA A 50 -10.09 2.12 4.21
C ALA A 50 -10.79 3.24 3.43
N GLN A 51 -10.43 4.48 3.71
CA GLN A 51 -11.00 5.62 3.00
C GLN A 51 -10.62 5.59 1.52
N ALA A 52 -9.33 5.39 1.22
CA ALA A 52 -8.85 5.35 -0.16
C ALA A 52 -9.47 4.18 -0.92
N LYS A 53 -9.69 3.06 -0.26
CA LYS A 53 -10.33 1.89 -0.85
C LYS A 53 -11.77 2.20 -1.25
N ARG A 54 -12.52 2.87 -0.37
CA ARG A 54 -13.89 3.31 -0.68
C ARG A 54 -13.92 4.26 -1.87
N GLU A 55 -12.90 5.09 -2.02
CA GLU A 55 -12.79 6.06 -3.11
C GLU A 55 -12.15 5.47 -4.37
N ALA A 56 -11.81 4.20 -4.35
CA ALA A 56 -11.11 3.51 -5.43
C ALA A 56 -9.80 4.23 -5.81
N SER A 57 -9.10 4.77 -4.82
CA SER A 57 -7.89 5.59 -5.02
C SER A 57 -6.64 4.98 -4.41
N VAL A 58 -6.60 3.67 -4.22
CA VAL A 58 -5.43 2.97 -3.73
C VAL A 58 -5.27 1.63 -4.42
N LEU A 59 -4.03 1.28 -4.72
CA LEU A 59 -3.66 -0.05 -5.19
C LEU A 59 -2.66 -0.63 -4.21
N ALA A 60 -2.89 -1.88 -3.81
CA ALA A 60 -1.96 -2.61 -2.95
C ALA A 60 -1.24 -3.65 -3.78
N HIS A 61 0.06 -3.74 -3.60
CA HIS A 61 0.89 -4.70 -4.33
C HIS A 61 1.80 -5.42 -3.34
N PRO A 62 1.71 -6.75 -3.24
CA PRO A 62 2.66 -7.50 -2.42
C PRO A 62 4.06 -7.35 -2.99
N ALA A 63 5.02 -7.09 -2.13
CA ALA A 63 6.41 -6.98 -2.51
C ALA A 63 7.19 -7.91 -1.57
N GLY A 64 7.93 -8.84 -2.12
CA GLY A 64 8.75 -9.84 -1.42
C GLY A 64 8.64 -9.87 0.11
N ASP A 65 9.35 -8.98 0.76
CA ASP A 65 9.44 -8.91 2.23
C ASP A 65 8.52 -7.85 2.84
N GLY A 66 7.52 -7.39 2.10
CA GLY A 66 6.61 -6.36 2.58
C GLY A 66 5.48 -6.11 1.61
N MET A 67 5.11 -4.86 1.46
CA MET A 67 4.08 -4.48 0.50
C MET A 67 4.25 -3.01 0.09
N ALA A 68 3.69 -2.68 -1.05
CA ALA A 68 3.64 -1.32 -1.57
C ALA A 68 2.19 -0.89 -1.71
N LEU A 69 1.92 0.36 -1.36
CA LEU A 69 0.61 0.98 -1.56
C LEU A 69 0.79 2.21 -2.44
N ALA A 70 0.01 2.29 -3.50
CA ALA A 70 -0.02 3.48 -4.35
C ALA A 70 -1.33 4.22 -4.11
N PHE A 71 -1.24 5.45 -3.63
CA PHE A 71 -2.39 6.30 -3.36
C PHE A 71 -2.50 7.35 -4.47
N PHE A 72 -3.65 7.46 -5.08
CA PHE A 72 -3.89 8.35 -6.20
C PHE A 72 -4.66 9.62 -5.84
N GLY A 73 -5.09 9.73 -4.61
CA GLY A 73 -5.87 10.88 -4.16
C GLY A 73 -5.04 11.85 -3.33
N ASP A 74 -5.42 12.00 -2.08
CA ASP A 74 -4.79 12.92 -1.15
C ASP A 74 -3.31 12.58 -0.95
N PRO A 75 -2.38 13.52 -1.21
CA PRO A 75 -0.96 13.25 -1.03
C PRO A 75 -0.56 12.99 0.43
N SER A 76 -1.41 13.31 1.39
CA SER A 76 -1.14 13.01 2.80
C SER A 76 -1.45 11.55 3.16
N SER A 77 -2.17 10.82 2.32
CA SER A 77 -2.61 9.45 2.61
C SER A 77 -1.46 8.49 2.96
N PRO A 78 -0.34 8.49 2.22
CA PRO A 78 0.76 7.59 2.58
C PRO A 78 1.31 7.84 3.98
N ALA A 79 1.50 9.09 4.36
CA ALA A 79 2.02 9.45 5.67
C ALA A 79 1.03 9.07 6.78
N ARG A 80 -0.25 9.32 6.56
CA ARG A 80 -1.30 8.93 7.50
C ARG A 80 -1.34 7.41 7.67
N CYS A 81 -1.30 6.69 6.57
CA CYS A 81 -1.30 5.23 6.60
C CYS A 81 -0.08 4.70 7.35
N ALA A 82 1.10 5.21 7.05
CA ALA A 82 2.33 4.80 7.73
C ALA A 82 2.24 5.04 9.23
N THR A 83 1.72 6.19 9.65
CA THR A 83 1.55 6.51 11.05
C THR A 83 0.58 5.54 11.72
N GLU A 84 -0.55 5.27 11.09
CA GLU A 84 -1.55 4.36 11.63
C GLU A 84 -1.05 2.93 11.73
N VAL A 85 -0.29 2.47 10.72
CA VAL A 85 0.35 1.15 10.75
C VAL A 85 1.34 1.07 11.92
N ASN A 86 2.14 2.11 12.08
CA ASN A 86 3.15 2.14 13.12
C ASN A 86 2.53 2.14 14.52
N GLU A 87 1.40 2.81 14.69
CA GLU A 87 0.67 2.81 15.96
C GLU A 87 0.04 1.46 16.27
N ALA A 88 -0.40 0.73 15.24
CA ALA A 88 -1.06 -0.56 15.39
C ALA A 88 -0.09 -1.72 15.55
N ALA A 89 1.15 -1.54 15.12
CA ALA A 89 2.16 -2.62 15.12
C ALA A 89 2.71 -2.92 16.51
#